data_af50e3891a6b73e21047a705a52e46df
#
_entry.id   af50e3891a6b73e21047a705a52e46df
#
_cell.length_a   1.000
_cell.length_b   1.000
_cell.length_c   1.000
_cell.angle_alpha   90.00
_cell.angle_beta   90.00
_cell.angle_gamma   90.00
#
_symmetry.space_group_name_H-M   'P 1'
#
loop_
_entity.id
_entity.type
_entity.pdbx_description
1 polymer ?
#
loop_
_entity_poly.entity_id
_entity_poly.type
_entity_poly.pdbx_seq_one_letter_code
_entity_poly.pdbx_strand_id
1 'polypeptide(L)'
;MCALLSNVSSSQALRPLTDVRPIATLPFDCKYRLIDFPLSSLSNAHVDNVFMTFNEGETQSVFDHLGSGSEWGLDGFNSRYFVYIQQDFDRLKEQGKAYFAQHLNFLKKSKAPYTVLLGSKFICNVDLNAVLKIHKLAGKEITTVYKKVSPTLAAEYDTILRFDEEGKMSNCYMNQLENPQEKEALCLNLFIVNTDWLIDFIQEMQNAGEIASIAHLLRARMKDYDVNSYEYTGYMSNITDIKSFYDANMVMLEPQNFTSLLYSSQPVHTKIKNEVPTYFSKDSNVVNSQLGSGCIIEGEVKDSLISRGSKVLKGAQVESALIFTSSKVKNDAVVKYAIIDKNAVIENGVQIIGTAEKPVVIPKGSVVTEDVIEL
;
A
#
# COMPACT_ATOMS: atom_id res chain seq x y z
N MET A 1 -19.82 7.80 -5.71
CA MET A 1 -18.59 8.47 -5.24
C MET A 1 -17.58 8.54 -6.37
N CYS A 2 -16.61 9.48 -6.33
CA CYS A 2 -15.36 9.39 -7.08
C CYS A 2 -14.18 9.29 -6.09
N ALA A 3 -12.96 9.04 -6.57
CA ALA A 3 -11.81 8.89 -5.68
C ALA A 3 -10.59 9.64 -6.17
N LEU A 4 -9.79 10.14 -5.22
CA LEU A 4 -8.43 10.65 -5.41
C LEU A 4 -7.48 9.70 -4.67
N LEU A 5 -6.71 8.91 -5.43
CA LEU A 5 -5.73 7.96 -4.91
C LEU A 5 -4.32 8.55 -5.08
N SER A 6 -3.73 9.00 -3.99
CA SER A 6 -2.41 9.64 -4.01
C SER A 6 -1.32 8.66 -3.57
N ASN A 7 -0.32 8.44 -4.42
CA ASN A 7 0.82 7.55 -4.18
C ASN A 7 2.16 8.27 -4.46
N VAL A 8 2.25 9.53 -4.10
CA VAL A 8 3.44 10.36 -4.29
C VAL A 8 4.42 10.31 -3.11
N SER A 9 4.03 9.64 -2.02
CA SER A 9 4.93 9.46 -0.88
C SER A 9 6.09 8.54 -1.27
N SER A 10 7.30 9.03 -1.14
CA SER A 10 8.52 8.24 -1.27
C SER A 10 9.14 8.06 0.11
N SER A 11 9.62 6.87 0.42
CA SER A 11 10.40 6.61 1.63
C SER A 11 11.78 6.11 1.25
N GLN A 12 12.82 6.83 1.65
CA GLN A 12 14.20 6.36 1.48
C GLN A 12 14.45 5.07 2.28
N ALA A 13 13.74 4.89 3.41
CA ALA A 13 13.84 3.71 4.24
C ALA A 13 13.27 2.42 3.59
N LEU A 14 12.60 2.54 2.43
CA LEU A 14 12.14 1.41 1.63
C LEU A 14 13.07 1.07 0.45
N ARG A 15 14.14 1.82 0.26
CA ARG A 15 15.14 1.46 -0.76
C ARG A 15 15.93 0.22 -0.35
N PRO A 16 16.32 -0.63 -1.32
CA PRO A 16 16.21 -0.44 -2.78
C PRO A 16 14.88 -0.91 -3.40
N LEU A 17 13.91 -1.37 -2.63
CA LEU A 17 12.63 -1.91 -3.16
C LEU A 17 11.84 -0.88 -3.98
N THR A 18 11.98 0.41 -3.67
CA THR A 18 11.26 1.51 -4.32
C THR A 18 12.07 2.29 -5.34
N ASP A 19 13.28 1.85 -5.70
CA ASP A 19 14.11 2.54 -6.70
C ASP A 19 13.51 2.56 -8.12
N VAL A 20 12.68 1.56 -8.44
CA VAL A 20 12.12 1.37 -9.79
C VAL A 20 10.59 1.24 -9.81
N ARG A 21 9.94 1.56 -8.69
CA ARG A 21 8.48 1.48 -8.54
C ARG A 21 8.00 2.25 -7.31
N PRO A 22 6.73 2.72 -7.30
CA PRO A 22 6.14 3.33 -6.11
C PRO A 22 5.87 2.29 -5.02
N ILE A 23 5.71 2.74 -3.77
CA ILE A 23 5.24 1.91 -2.64
C ILE A 23 3.98 1.13 -3.04
N ALA A 24 3.06 1.78 -3.73
CA ALA A 24 1.79 1.20 -4.21
C ALA A 24 1.93 -0.13 -4.97
N THR A 25 3.04 -0.36 -5.65
CA THR A 25 3.25 -1.59 -6.44
C THR A 25 4.23 -2.56 -5.82
N LEU A 26 4.61 -2.38 -4.55
CA LEU A 26 5.36 -3.39 -3.80
C LEU A 26 4.54 -4.69 -3.71
N PRO A 27 5.19 -5.85 -3.92
CA PRO A 27 4.53 -7.15 -3.80
C PRO A 27 4.09 -7.43 -2.37
N PHE A 28 2.95 -8.10 -2.21
CA PHE A 28 2.41 -8.49 -0.93
C PHE A 28 1.80 -9.90 -1.00
N ASP A 29 2.07 -10.71 0.02
CA ASP A 29 1.48 -12.03 0.21
C ASP A 29 1.48 -12.90 -1.07
N CYS A 30 2.65 -13.03 -1.73
CA CYS A 30 2.89 -13.82 -2.96
C CYS A 30 2.06 -13.43 -4.19
N LYS A 31 0.90 -12.81 -4.02
CA LYS A 31 -0.11 -12.60 -5.05
C LYS A 31 -0.45 -11.12 -5.29
N TYR A 32 -0.57 -10.35 -4.22
CA TYR A 32 -1.09 -8.98 -4.25
C TYR A 32 0.01 -7.93 -4.47
N ARG A 33 -0.45 -6.67 -4.62
CA ARG A 33 0.36 -5.46 -4.46
C ARG A 33 -0.36 -4.51 -3.52
N LEU A 34 0.35 -3.58 -2.92
CA LEU A 34 -0.25 -2.68 -1.92
C LEU A 34 -1.42 -1.86 -2.48
N ILE A 35 -1.39 -1.50 -3.77
CA ILE A 35 -2.49 -0.78 -4.43
C ILE A 35 -3.79 -1.59 -4.54
N ASP A 36 -3.71 -2.92 -4.47
CA ASP A 36 -4.90 -3.77 -4.58
C ASP A 36 -5.89 -3.52 -3.45
N PHE A 37 -5.42 -3.17 -2.26
CA PHE A 37 -6.26 -2.92 -1.09
C PHE A 37 -7.13 -1.67 -1.23
N PRO A 38 -6.57 -0.47 -1.49
CA PRO A 38 -7.39 0.71 -1.73
C PRO A 38 -8.30 0.56 -2.96
N LEU A 39 -7.82 -0.06 -4.05
CA LEU A 39 -8.63 -0.30 -5.24
C LEU A 39 -9.77 -1.28 -4.98
N SER A 40 -9.55 -2.32 -4.16
CA SER A 40 -10.62 -3.24 -3.76
C SER A 40 -11.68 -2.55 -2.91
N SER A 41 -11.26 -1.72 -1.95
CA SER A 41 -12.20 -0.91 -1.17
C SER A 41 -13.05 0.00 -2.05
N LEU A 42 -12.45 0.62 -3.08
CA LEU A 42 -13.16 1.45 -4.06
C LEU A 42 -14.13 0.62 -4.93
N SER A 43 -13.66 -0.52 -5.44
CA SER A 43 -14.47 -1.43 -6.27
C SER A 43 -15.68 -1.97 -5.51
N ASN A 44 -15.49 -2.42 -4.27
CA ASN A 44 -16.57 -2.91 -3.39
C ASN A 44 -17.61 -1.82 -3.05
N ALA A 45 -17.20 -0.56 -3.09
CA ALA A 45 -18.08 0.60 -2.89
C ALA A 45 -18.65 1.17 -4.20
N HIS A 46 -18.43 0.50 -5.33
CA HIS A 46 -18.89 0.93 -6.66
C HIS A 46 -18.44 2.37 -7.00
N VAL A 47 -17.16 2.66 -6.75
CA VAL A 47 -16.57 3.94 -7.13
C VAL A 47 -16.12 3.88 -8.59
N ASP A 48 -16.84 4.61 -9.45
CA ASP A 48 -16.69 4.50 -10.92
C ASP A 48 -15.50 5.28 -11.49
N ASN A 49 -15.06 6.36 -10.83
CA ASN A 49 -14.01 7.21 -11.34
C ASN A 49 -12.90 7.41 -10.32
N VAL A 50 -11.67 7.08 -10.72
CA VAL A 50 -10.50 7.14 -9.85
C VAL A 50 -9.41 7.99 -10.49
N PHE A 51 -9.01 9.07 -9.83
CA PHE A 51 -7.86 9.90 -10.17
C PHE A 51 -6.66 9.42 -9.36
N MET A 52 -5.63 8.95 -10.03
CA MET A 52 -4.42 8.42 -9.39
C MET A 52 -3.23 9.33 -9.66
N THR A 53 -2.44 9.63 -8.63
CA THR A 53 -1.22 10.42 -8.76
C THR A 53 -0.01 9.61 -8.34
N PHE A 54 1.03 9.62 -9.18
CA PHE A 54 2.32 8.98 -8.95
C PHE A 54 3.47 9.93 -9.29
N ASN A 55 4.69 9.60 -8.86
CA ASN A 55 5.88 10.34 -9.28
C ASN A 55 6.32 9.95 -10.71
N GLU A 56 7.06 10.85 -11.35
CA GLU A 56 7.69 10.59 -12.63
C GLU A 56 8.64 9.37 -12.55
N GLY A 57 8.63 8.51 -13.57
CA GLY A 57 9.45 7.30 -13.63
C GLY A 57 8.85 6.06 -12.92
N GLU A 58 7.81 6.21 -12.10
CA GLU A 58 7.22 5.11 -11.33
C GLU A 58 6.05 4.41 -12.02
N THR A 59 5.49 4.98 -13.07
CA THR A 59 4.20 4.56 -13.66
C THR A 59 4.24 3.24 -14.43
N GLN A 60 5.38 2.82 -14.94
CA GLN A 60 5.49 1.56 -15.70
C GLN A 60 4.96 0.36 -14.89
N SER A 61 5.39 0.24 -13.62
CA SER A 61 4.95 -0.86 -12.75
C SER A 61 3.47 -0.78 -12.39
N VAL A 62 2.89 0.43 -12.40
CA VAL A 62 1.46 0.68 -12.19
C VAL A 62 0.66 0.16 -13.39
N PHE A 63 1.01 0.58 -14.60
CA PHE A 63 0.33 0.12 -15.83
C PHE A 63 0.49 -1.38 -16.05
N ASP A 64 1.67 -1.95 -15.79
CA ASP A 64 1.90 -3.39 -15.86
C ASP A 64 0.97 -4.18 -14.92
N HIS A 65 0.61 -3.59 -13.78
CA HIS A 65 -0.28 -4.23 -12.82
C HIS A 65 -1.75 -3.97 -13.13
N LEU A 66 -2.14 -2.72 -13.32
CA LEU A 66 -3.55 -2.35 -13.52
C LEU A 66 -4.11 -2.84 -14.87
N GLY A 67 -3.31 -2.80 -15.94
CA GLY A 67 -3.81 -3.09 -17.29
C GLY A 67 -4.98 -2.20 -17.65
N SER A 68 -6.13 -2.80 -18.02
CA SER A 68 -7.37 -2.06 -18.26
C SER A 68 -8.09 -1.62 -16.98
N GLY A 69 -7.75 -2.19 -15.83
CA GLY A 69 -8.48 -1.98 -14.58
C GLY A 69 -9.67 -2.92 -14.38
N SER A 70 -9.85 -3.93 -15.24
CA SER A 70 -11.00 -4.84 -15.23
C SER A 70 -11.21 -5.55 -13.90
N GLU A 71 -10.12 -5.92 -13.22
CA GLU A 71 -10.20 -6.62 -11.94
C GLU A 71 -10.91 -5.79 -10.84
N TRP A 72 -10.93 -4.47 -11.01
CA TRP A 72 -11.58 -3.53 -10.09
C TRP A 72 -12.80 -2.83 -10.70
N GLY A 73 -13.27 -3.31 -11.87
CA GLY A 73 -14.42 -2.73 -12.57
C GLY A 73 -14.17 -1.33 -13.14
N LEU A 74 -12.91 -0.96 -13.41
CA LEU A 74 -12.52 0.37 -13.89
C LEU A 74 -12.31 0.43 -15.42
N ASP A 75 -12.84 -0.52 -16.18
CA ASP A 75 -12.78 -0.60 -17.66
C ASP A 75 -14.14 -0.46 -18.33
N GLY A 76 -15.17 -0.10 -17.57
CA GLY A 76 -16.53 0.10 -18.07
C GLY A 76 -16.72 1.41 -18.85
N PHE A 77 -17.88 1.55 -19.49
CA PHE A 77 -18.22 2.77 -20.24
C PHE A 77 -18.23 4.03 -19.37
N ASN A 78 -18.71 3.92 -18.14
CA ASN A 78 -18.76 5.02 -17.16
C ASN A 78 -17.72 4.90 -16.06
N SER A 79 -16.96 3.79 -16.01
CA SER A 79 -16.01 3.49 -14.92
C SER A 79 -14.59 3.53 -15.46
N ARG A 80 -13.74 4.41 -14.91
CA ARG A 80 -12.39 4.66 -15.41
C ARG A 80 -11.42 5.03 -14.31
N TYR A 81 -10.15 4.74 -14.55
CA TYR A 81 -9.07 5.34 -13.81
C TYR A 81 -8.24 6.27 -14.70
N PHE A 82 -7.67 7.29 -14.08
CA PHE A 82 -6.79 8.27 -14.73
C PHE A 82 -5.50 8.35 -13.94
N VAL A 83 -4.36 8.24 -14.62
CA VAL A 83 -3.04 8.34 -14.01
C VAL A 83 -2.42 9.67 -14.36
N TYR A 84 -1.99 10.41 -13.36
CA TYR A 84 -1.32 11.69 -13.46
C TYR A 84 0.05 11.65 -12.79
N ILE A 85 0.95 12.49 -13.27
CA ILE A 85 2.30 12.62 -12.76
C ILE A 85 2.36 13.86 -11.86
N GLN A 86 2.88 13.69 -10.65
CA GLN A 86 3.00 14.77 -9.67
C GLN A 86 3.79 15.96 -10.22
N GLN A 87 4.91 15.69 -10.89
CA GLN A 87 5.80 16.71 -11.46
C GLN A 87 5.14 17.51 -12.61
N ASP A 88 4.10 16.98 -13.25
CA ASP A 88 3.34 17.76 -14.25
C ASP A 88 2.55 18.90 -13.60
N PHE A 89 2.06 18.71 -12.36
CA PHE A 89 1.41 19.78 -11.61
C PHE A 89 2.41 20.86 -11.21
N ASP A 90 3.62 20.48 -10.81
CA ASP A 90 4.70 21.42 -10.50
C ASP A 90 5.09 22.23 -11.75
N ARG A 91 5.21 21.59 -12.91
CA ARG A 91 5.46 22.26 -14.20
C ARG A 91 4.32 23.23 -14.59
N LEU A 92 3.06 22.89 -14.32
CA LEU A 92 1.93 23.81 -14.54
C LEU A 92 2.08 25.08 -13.69
N LYS A 93 2.45 24.93 -12.41
CA LYS A 93 2.71 26.05 -11.51
C LYS A 93 3.86 26.93 -12.02
N GLU A 94 4.98 26.36 -12.43
CA GLU A 94 6.11 27.09 -13.01
C GLU A 94 5.72 27.90 -14.25
N GLN A 95 4.73 27.42 -15.03
CA GLN A 95 4.16 28.10 -16.18
C GLN A 95 3.10 29.17 -15.80
N GLY A 96 2.90 29.45 -14.52
CA GLY A 96 1.89 30.39 -14.04
C GLY A 96 0.45 29.87 -14.15
N LYS A 97 0.26 28.56 -14.36
CA LYS A 97 -1.06 27.90 -14.40
C LYS A 97 -1.46 27.38 -13.03
N ALA A 98 -2.76 27.13 -12.87
CA ALA A 98 -3.30 26.60 -11.63
C ALA A 98 -2.83 25.16 -11.36
N TYR A 99 -2.14 24.94 -10.25
CA TYR A 99 -1.61 23.63 -9.84
C TYR A 99 -2.70 22.56 -9.74
N PHE A 100 -3.84 22.89 -9.16
CA PHE A 100 -4.95 21.95 -8.99
C PHE A 100 -5.93 21.90 -10.17
N ALA A 101 -5.61 22.49 -11.32
CA ALA A 101 -6.53 22.57 -12.47
C ALA A 101 -7.07 21.19 -12.90
N GLN A 102 -6.22 20.16 -12.92
CA GLN A 102 -6.62 18.80 -13.31
C GLN A 102 -7.50 18.13 -12.24
N HIS A 103 -7.20 18.30 -10.96
CA HIS A 103 -8.00 17.81 -9.83
C HIS A 103 -9.41 18.43 -9.88
N LEU A 104 -9.49 19.76 -9.99
CA LEU A 104 -10.76 20.48 -10.05
C LEU A 104 -11.59 20.07 -11.28
N ASN A 105 -10.94 19.91 -12.46
CA ASN A 105 -11.61 19.44 -13.66
C ASN A 105 -12.16 18.01 -13.49
N PHE A 106 -11.40 17.11 -12.88
CA PHE A 106 -11.83 15.74 -12.57
C PHE A 106 -13.04 15.75 -11.63
N LEU A 107 -12.95 16.45 -10.49
CA LEU A 107 -14.03 16.52 -9.50
C LEU A 107 -15.32 17.07 -10.12
N LYS A 108 -15.25 18.18 -10.85
CA LYS A 108 -16.41 18.79 -11.52
C LYS A 108 -17.02 17.86 -12.59
N LYS A 109 -16.19 17.14 -13.38
CA LYS A 109 -16.67 16.21 -14.41
C LYS A 109 -17.25 14.92 -13.82
N SER A 110 -16.79 14.48 -12.66
CA SER A 110 -17.29 13.26 -12.01
C SER A 110 -18.77 13.37 -11.62
N LYS A 111 -19.24 14.59 -11.30
CA LYS A 111 -20.58 14.87 -10.76
C LYS A 111 -20.92 14.02 -9.53
N ALA A 112 -19.91 13.47 -8.87
CA ALA A 112 -20.08 12.64 -7.71
C ALA A 112 -20.36 13.50 -6.46
N PRO A 113 -21.38 13.25 -5.64
CA PRO A 113 -21.65 14.06 -4.45
C PRO A 113 -20.60 13.89 -3.35
N TYR A 114 -19.87 12.77 -3.36
CA TYR A 114 -18.83 12.47 -2.38
C TYR A 114 -17.55 12.04 -3.04
N THR A 115 -16.42 12.47 -2.48
CA THR A 115 -15.07 12.10 -2.92
C THR A 115 -14.37 11.31 -1.81
N VAL A 116 -13.77 10.19 -2.19
CA VAL A 116 -12.89 9.40 -1.30
C VAL A 116 -11.44 9.79 -1.59
N LEU A 117 -10.69 10.15 -0.54
CA LEU A 117 -9.24 10.34 -0.63
C LEU A 117 -8.57 9.18 0.10
N LEU A 118 -7.55 8.58 -0.51
CA LEU A 118 -6.82 7.45 0.06
C LEU A 118 -5.44 7.29 -0.57
N GLY A 119 -4.63 6.41 0.01
CA GLY A 119 -3.30 6.04 -0.47
C GLY A 119 -3.00 4.57 -0.23
N SER A 120 -1.80 4.11 -0.59
CA SER A 120 -1.41 2.69 -0.47
C SER A 120 -0.38 2.42 0.65
N LYS A 121 -0.12 3.39 1.53
CA LYS A 121 0.82 3.22 2.65
C LYS A 121 0.29 2.24 3.71
N PHE A 122 -1.01 2.31 3.99
CA PHE A 122 -1.68 1.46 4.96
C PHE A 122 -2.32 0.25 4.27
N ILE A 123 -1.91 -0.94 4.68
CA ILE A 123 -2.56 -2.18 4.25
C ILE A 123 -3.79 -2.38 5.12
N CYS A 124 -4.96 -2.16 4.56
CA CYS A 124 -6.26 -2.35 5.25
C CYS A 124 -7.35 -2.59 4.21
N ASN A 125 -8.44 -3.22 4.63
CA ASN A 125 -9.59 -3.51 3.77
C ASN A 125 -10.83 -2.85 4.38
N VAL A 126 -11.08 -1.59 4.00
CA VAL A 126 -12.11 -0.74 4.62
C VAL A 126 -13.42 -0.81 3.84
N ASP A 127 -14.52 -1.07 4.54
CA ASP A 127 -15.87 -0.93 3.99
C ASP A 127 -16.25 0.55 3.82
N LEU A 128 -15.98 1.09 2.63
CA LEU A 128 -16.31 2.48 2.31
C LEU A 128 -17.80 2.77 2.30
N ASN A 129 -18.67 1.77 2.09
CA ASN A 129 -20.11 1.96 2.19
C ASN A 129 -20.54 2.21 3.64
N ALA A 130 -19.95 1.49 4.59
CA ALA A 130 -20.18 1.74 6.01
C ALA A 130 -19.70 3.13 6.42
N VAL A 131 -18.48 3.53 5.98
CA VAL A 131 -17.96 4.88 6.24
C VAL A 131 -18.85 5.96 5.62
N LEU A 132 -19.32 5.79 4.38
CA LEU A 132 -20.22 6.72 3.70
C LEU A 132 -21.56 6.85 4.43
N LYS A 133 -22.11 5.73 4.94
CA LYS A 133 -23.35 5.76 5.73
C LYS A 133 -23.18 6.63 6.98
N ILE A 134 -22.09 6.46 7.71
CA ILE A 134 -21.78 7.26 8.90
C ILE A 134 -21.53 8.74 8.52
N HIS A 135 -20.81 9.00 7.43
CA HIS A 135 -20.60 10.35 6.90
C HIS A 135 -21.93 11.09 6.65
N LYS A 136 -22.85 10.43 5.96
CA LYS A 136 -24.20 10.99 5.70
C LYS A 136 -25.00 11.24 6.97
N LEU A 137 -24.94 10.32 7.95
CA LEU A 137 -25.65 10.47 9.22
C LEU A 137 -25.09 11.60 10.07
N ALA A 138 -23.79 11.80 10.03
CA ALA A 138 -23.11 12.87 10.75
C ALA A 138 -23.44 14.27 10.18
N GLY A 139 -23.77 14.38 8.89
CA GLY A 139 -24.08 15.65 8.24
C GLY A 139 -22.89 16.62 8.22
N LYS A 140 -21.65 16.11 8.26
CA LYS A 140 -20.41 16.89 8.24
C LYS A 140 -19.77 16.87 6.86
N GLU A 141 -18.92 17.84 6.57
CA GLU A 141 -18.24 17.94 5.29
C GLU A 141 -17.13 16.90 5.11
N ILE A 142 -16.51 16.48 6.22
CA ILE A 142 -15.36 15.58 6.26
C ILE A 142 -15.63 14.44 7.24
N THR A 143 -15.34 13.22 6.82
CA THR A 143 -15.16 12.06 7.72
C THR A 143 -13.76 11.49 7.50
N THR A 144 -12.98 11.39 8.57
CA THR A 144 -11.66 10.76 8.59
C THR A 144 -11.76 9.35 9.16
N VAL A 145 -10.98 8.41 8.61
CA VAL A 145 -10.88 7.05 9.14
C VAL A 145 -9.61 6.92 9.96
N TYR A 146 -9.74 6.36 11.16
CA TYR A 146 -8.61 6.12 12.06
C TYR A 146 -8.66 4.73 12.67
N LYS A 147 -7.54 4.29 13.23
CA LYS A 147 -7.44 3.06 14.01
C LYS A 147 -6.67 3.31 15.30
N LYS A 148 -7.15 2.74 16.40
CA LYS A 148 -6.39 2.69 17.64
C LYS A 148 -5.32 1.60 17.56
N VAL A 149 -4.06 2.01 17.65
CA VAL A 149 -2.89 1.16 17.47
C VAL A 149 -1.92 1.27 18.63
N SER A 150 -1.03 0.27 18.79
CA SER A 150 0.17 0.46 19.62
C SER A 150 1.01 1.61 19.07
N PRO A 151 1.65 2.42 19.92
CA PRO A 151 2.53 3.51 19.48
C PRO A 151 3.62 3.06 18.50
N THR A 152 4.07 1.82 18.59
CA THR A 152 5.09 1.24 17.71
C THR A 152 4.65 1.11 16.25
N LEU A 153 3.33 1.12 15.98
CA LEU A 153 2.77 1.09 14.62
C LEU A 153 2.57 2.47 14.01
N ALA A 154 2.65 3.52 14.82
CA ALA A 154 2.57 4.91 14.37
C ALA A 154 3.98 5.43 14.07
N ALA A 155 4.30 5.64 12.81
CA ALA A 155 5.60 6.18 12.41
C ALA A 155 5.72 7.68 12.68
N GLU A 156 6.93 8.19 12.64
CA GLU A 156 7.22 9.62 12.61
C GLU A 156 6.48 10.30 11.45
N TYR A 157 5.92 11.46 11.67
CA TYR A 157 5.10 12.24 10.72
C TYR A 157 3.76 11.60 10.31
N ASP A 158 3.34 10.49 10.89
CA ASP A 158 1.96 10.04 10.79
C ASP A 158 1.03 10.98 11.56
N THR A 159 -0.21 11.08 11.13
CA THR A 159 -1.18 11.95 11.80
C THR A 159 -1.89 11.19 12.91
N ILE A 160 -1.83 11.75 14.12
CA ILE A 160 -2.53 11.23 15.30
C ILE A 160 -3.73 12.12 15.60
N LEU A 161 -4.87 11.52 15.88
CA LEU A 161 -6.08 12.20 16.29
C LEU A 161 -6.20 12.21 17.81
N ARG A 162 -6.82 13.27 18.35
CA ARG A 162 -7.22 13.38 19.75
C ARG A 162 -8.72 13.62 19.83
N PHE A 163 -9.33 13.04 20.82
CA PHE A 163 -10.77 13.11 21.06
C PHE A 163 -11.03 13.76 22.43
N ASP A 164 -12.13 14.49 22.52
CA ASP A 164 -12.66 14.97 23.78
C ASP A 164 -13.43 13.88 24.55
N GLU A 165 -14.00 14.25 25.69
CA GLU A 165 -14.77 13.32 26.54
C GLU A 165 -16.07 12.84 25.87
N GLU A 166 -16.57 13.57 24.88
CA GLU A 166 -17.76 13.21 24.10
C GLU A 166 -17.42 12.30 22.89
N GLY A 167 -16.13 12.02 22.68
CA GLY A 167 -15.64 11.21 21.54
C GLY A 167 -15.59 11.96 20.21
N LYS A 168 -15.68 13.31 20.24
CA LYS A 168 -15.52 14.16 19.08
C LYS A 168 -14.04 14.47 18.87
N MET A 169 -13.58 14.52 17.62
CA MET A 169 -12.20 14.92 17.32
C MET A 169 -11.96 16.36 17.75
N SER A 170 -11.07 16.54 18.71
CA SER A 170 -10.71 17.85 19.29
C SER A 170 -9.41 18.39 18.73
N ASN A 171 -8.48 17.54 18.29
CA ASN A 171 -7.20 17.97 17.72
C ASN A 171 -6.61 16.87 16.82
N CYS A 172 -5.65 17.24 16.00
CA CYS A 172 -4.78 16.34 15.26
C CYS A 172 -3.38 16.94 15.13
N TYR A 173 -2.36 16.11 15.14
CA TYR A 173 -0.97 16.53 15.00
C TYR A 173 -0.12 15.46 14.32
N MET A 174 1.03 15.85 13.80
CA MET A 174 2.02 14.90 13.30
C MET A 174 2.74 14.23 14.47
N ASN A 175 2.84 12.90 14.41
CA ASN A 175 3.53 12.11 15.42
C ASN A 175 5.01 12.49 15.48
N GLN A 176 5.50 12.85 16.66
CA GLN A 176 6.89 13.19 16.93
C GLN A 176 7.59 12.12 17.78
N LEU A 177 6.93 10.97 17.99
CA LEU A 177 7.40 9.85 18.84
C LEU A 177 7.67 10.24 20.31
N GLU A 178 7.19 11.41 20.74
CA GLU A 178 7.34 11.89 22.11
C GLU A 178 6.09 11.60 22.93
N ASN A 179 6.28 11.10 24.16
CA ASN A 179 5.21 10.87 25.14
C ASN A 179 3.96 10.15 24.57
N PRO A 180 4.10 8.97 23.98
CA PRO A 180 2.97 8.26 23.38
C PRO A 180 1.96 7.83 24.45
N GLN A 181 0.67 7.77 24.08
CA GLN A 181 -0.36 7.15 24.90
C GLN A 181 -0.26 5.61 24.81
N GLU A 182 -0.96 4.89 25.66
CA GLU A 182 -1.04 3.42 25.60
C GLU A 182 -1.53 2.93 24.24
N LYS A 183 -2.49 3.66 23.64
CA LYS A 183 -2.94 3.49 22.25
C LYS A 183 -3.06 4.83 21.56
N GLU A 184 -2.55 4.90 20.34
CA GLU A 184 -2.63 6.07 19.48
C GLU A 184 -3.75 5.94 18.46
N ALA A 185 -4.54 7.00 18.27
CA ALA A 185 -5.55 7.05 17.22
C ALA A 185 -4.91 7.49 15.89
N LEU A 186 -4.37 6.52 15.17
CA LEU A 186 -3.65 6.74 13.92
C LEU A 186 -4.63 7.01 12.77
N CYS A 187 -4.52 8.17 12.12
CA CYS A 187 -5.24 8.51 10.91
C CYS A 187 -4.75 7.64 9.73
N LEU A 188 -5.65 6.91 9.08
CA LEU A 188 -5.31 6.02 7.96
C LEU A 188 -5.15 6.77 6.62
N ASN A 189 -5.13 8.10 6.64
CA ASN A 189 -5.10 8.92 5.40
C ASN A 189 -6.24 8.59 4.44
N LEU A 190 -7.35 8.11 4.99
CA LEU A 190 -8.58 7.83 4.28
C LEU A 190 -9.67 8.79 4.74
N PHE A 191 -10.25 9.50 3.77
CA PHE A 191 -11.28 10.51 4.02
C PHE A 191 -12.45 10.30 3.07
N ILE A 192 -13.67 10.54 3.55
CA ILE A 192 -14.84 10.80 2.72
C ILE A 192 -15.24 12.25 2.90
N VAL A 193 -15.38 12.98 1.80
CA VAL A 193 -15.60 14.43 1.80
C VAL A 193 -16.73 14.78 0.84
N ASN A 194 -17.57 15.76 1.19
CA ASN A 194 -18.51 16.36 0.24
C ASN A 194 -17.76 16.97 -0.93
N THR A 195 -18.07 16.59 -2.16
CA THR A 195 -17.28 16.99 -3.34
C THR A 195 -17.29 18.49 -3.58
N ASP A 196 -18.45 19.15 -3.40
CA ASP A 196 -18.57 20.61 -3.60
C ASP A 196 -17.72 21.35 -2.58
N TRP A 197 -17.78 20.97 -1.31
CA TRP A 197 -16.91 21.51 -0.27
C TRP A 197 -15.42 21.29 -0.59
N LEU A 198 -15.04 20.11 -1.08
CA LEU A 198 -13.66 19.82 -1.46
C LEU A 198 -13.17 20.70 -2.61
N ILE A 199 -14.03 21.00 -3.58
CA ILE A 199 -13.72 21.91 -4.68
C ILE A 199 -13.42 23.31 -4.14
N ASP A 200 -14.26 23.82 -3.25
CA ASP A 200 -14.09 25.14 -2.64
C ASP A 200 -12.81 25.19 -1.77
N PHE A 201 -12.57 24.15 -0.96
CA PHE A 201 -11.35 23.98 -0.17
C PHE A 201 -10.09 24.04 -1.03
N ILE A 202 -10.05 23.26 -2.14
CA ILE A 202 -8.89 23.25 -3.05
C ILE A 202 -8.67 24.62 -3.69
N GLN A 203 -9.73 25.34 -4.04
CA GLN A 203 -9.64 26.69 -4.60
C GLN A 203 -9.11 27.69 -3.58
N GLU A 204 -9.57 27.58 -2.33
CA GLU A 204 -9.07 28.40 -1.23
C GLU A 204 -7.57 28.18 -1.00
N MET A 205 -7.13 26.93 -0.89
CA MET A 205 -5.71 26.58 -0.69
C MET A 205 -4.85 27.11 -1.86
N GLN A 206 -5.33 26.95 -3.10
CA GLN A 206 -4.62 27.46 -4.28
C GLN A 206 -4.50 28.99 -4.25
N ASN A 207 -5.55 29.71 -3.85
CA ASN A 207 -5.54 31.15 -3.77
C ASN A 207 -4.65 31.66 -2.62
N ALA A 208 -4.54 30.90 -1.55
CA ALA A 208 -3.63 31.18 -0.44
C ALA A 208 -2.16 30.82 -0.78
N GLY A 209 -1.89 30.21 -1.93
CA GLY A 209 -0.56 29.74 -2.32
C GLY A 209 -0.10 28.49 -1.58
N GLU A 210 -0.99 27.82 -0.84
CA GLU A 210 -0.71 26.57 -0.16
C GLU A 210 -0.80 25.41 -1.15
N ILE A 211 0.36 24.83 -1.48
CA ILE A 211 0.48 23.82 -2.53
C ILE A 211 1.14 22.58 -1.95
N ALA A 212 0.35 21.51 -1.81
CA ALA A 212 0.76 20.18 -1.42
C ALA A 212 -0.26 19.15 -1.94
N SER A 213 -0.05 17.86 -1.69
CA SER A 213 -1.10 16.88 -1.99
C SER A 213 -2.38 17.20 -1.20
N ILE A 214 -3.54 16.98 -1.81
CA ILE A 214 -4.84 17.33 -1.18
C ILE A 214 -5.00 16.61 0.17
N ALA A 215 -4.57 15.36 0.27
CA ALA A 215 -4.61 14.62 1.53
C ALA A 215 -3.71 15.25 2.62
N HIS A 216 -2.57 15.85 2.24
CA HIS A 216 -1.72 16.58 3.17
C HIS A 216 -2.38 17.87 3.64
N LEU A 217 -2.95 18.64 2.72
CA LEU A 217 -3.68 19.87 3.06
C LEU A 217 -4.86 19.60 4.00
N LEU A 218 -5.63 18.55 3.74
CA LEU A 218 -6.72 18.12 4.62
C LEU A 218 -6.21 17.80 6.03
N ARG A 219 -5.15 16.99 6.15
CA ARG A 219 -4.58 16.67 7.48
C ARG A 219 -4.09 17.90 8.22
N ALA A 220 -3.45 18.83 7.53
CA ALA A 220 -2.93 20.04 8.14
C ALA A 220 -4.04 20.99 8.65
N ARG A 221 -5.19 20.97 7.98
CA ARG A 221 -6.29 21.90 8.23
C ARG A 221 -7.51 21.27 8.91
N MET A 222 -7.61 19.94 9.03
CA MET A 222 -8.84 19.30 9.55
C MET A 222 -9.17 19.71 11.00
N LYS A 223 -8.20 20.16 11.79
CA LYS A 223 -8.45 20.71 13.13
C LYS A 223 -9.26 22.00 13.11
N ASP A 224 -9.29 22.71 11.97
CA ASP A 224 -9.98 23.99 11.79
C ASP A 224 -11.46 23.78 11.37
N TYR A 225 -11.87 22.52 11.14
CA TYR A 225 -13.21 22.15 10.70
C TYR A 225 -13.90 21.18 11.66
N ASP A 226 -15.21 21.09 11.57
CA ASP A 226 -16.00 20.12 12.31
C ASP A 226 -15.97 18.76 11.58
N VAL A 227 -14.98 17.93 11.93
CA VAL A 227 -14.69 16.66 11.28
C VAL A 227 -15.36 15.50 12.02
N ASN A 228 -16.07 14.65 11.29
CA ASN A 228 -16.50 13.37 11.79
C ASN A 228 -15.37 12.34 11.73
N SER A 229 -15.39 11.34 12.58
CA SER A 229 -14.38 10.30 12.65
C SER A 229 -15.02 8.89 12.64
N TYR A 230 -14.36 7.95 11.97
CA TYR A 230 -14.75 6.55 11.89
C TYR A 230 -13.62 5.66 12.38
N GLU A 231 -13.86 4.86 13.44
CA GLU A 231 -12.89 3.91 13.94
C GLU A 231 -12.91 2.62 13.11
N TYR A 232 -11.81 2.33 12.44
CA TYR A 232 -11.59 1.07 11.73
C TYR A 232 -11.01 0.02 12.69
N THR A 233 -11.69 -1.10 12.84
CA THR A 233 -11.31 -2.17 13.78
C THR A 233 -10.67 -3.39 13.11
N GLY A 234 -10.68 -3.46 11.76
CA GLY A 234 -10.09 -4.56 11.00
C GLY A 234 -8.56 -4.58 11.04
N TYR A 235 -7.96 -5.52 10.31
CA TYR A 235 -6.50 -5.64 10.17
C TYR A 235 -5.89 -4.38 9.54
N MET A 236 -4.72 -3.96 10.03
CA MET A 236 -3.96 -2.87 9.44
C MET A 236 -2.46 -3.06 9.67
N SER A 237 -1.67 -2.83 8.61
CA SER A 237 -0.21 -2.61 8.68
C SER A 237 0.16 -1.25 8.10
N ASN A 238 1.16 -0.61 8.68
CA ASN A 238 1.70 0.68 8.26
C ASN A 238 3.07 0.46 7.63
N ILE A 239 3.21 0.75 6.34
CA ILE A 239 4.45 0.51 5.58
C ILE A 239 5.30 1.78 5.56
N THR A 240 6.42 1.77 6.28
CA THR A 240 7.29 2.93 6.47
C THR A 240 8.74 2.68 6.06
N ASP A 241 9.21 1.45 6.23
CA ASP A 241 10.57 0.99 6.00
C ASP A 241 10.62 -0.50 5.61
N ILE A 242 11.82 -1.01 5.39
CA ILE A 242 12.06 -2.41 5.02
C ILE A 242 11.53 -3.37 6.10
N LYS A 243 11.76 -3.05 7.37
CA LYS A 243 11.32 -3.91 8.49
C LYS A 243 9.80 -4.02 8.55
N SER A 244 9.09 -2.90 8.54
CA SER A 244 7.62 -2.86 8.54
C SER A 244 6.99 -3.54 7.33
N PHE A 245 7.64 -3.42 6.16
CA PHE A 245 7.22 -4.12 4.95
C PHE A 245 7.47 -5.65 5.05
N TYR A 246 8.61 -6.05 5.57
CA TYR A 246 8.94 -7.46 5.81
C TYR A 246 7.94 -8.08 6.80
N ASP A 247 7.75 -7.46 7.96
CA ASP A 247 6.83 -7.93 9.00
C ASP A 247 5.39 -8.02 8.50
N ALA A 248 4.92 -7.01 7.76
CA ALA A 248 3.58 -7.01 7.19
C ALA A 248 3.32 -8.19 6.24
N ASN A 249 4.35 -8.67 5.54
CA ASN A 249 4.27 -9.88 4.73
C ASN A 249 4.33 -11.13 5.59
N MET A 250 5.33 -11.24 6.49
CA MET A 250 5.55 -12.44 7.31
C MET A 250 4.37 -12.78 8.19
N VAL A 251 3.69 -11.78 8.73
CA VAL A 251 2.51 -11.97 9.59
C VAL A 251 1.31 -12.59 8.84
N MET A 252 1.32 -12.61 7.50
CA MET A 252 0.33 -13.33 6.68
C MET A 252 0.47 -14.85 6.76
N LEU A 253 1.57 -15.38 7.28
CA LEU A 253 1.70 -16.80 7.62
C LEU A 253 0.86 -17.20 8.82
N GLU A 254 0.38 -16.25 9.61
CA GLU A 254 -0.53 -16.47 10.73
C GLU A 254 -1.99 -16.52 10.21
N PRO A 255 -2.71 -17.64 10.35
CA PRO A 255 -4.06 -17.82 9.79
C PRO A 255 -5.06 -16.75 10.22
N GLN A 256 -4.93 -16.23 11.45
CA GLN A 256 -5.84 -15.20 11.97
C GLN A 256 -5.68 -13.87 11.21
N ASN A 257 -4.43 -13.42 10.98
CA ASN A 257 -4.14 -12.18 10.27
C ASN A 257 -4.49 -12.31 8.78
N PHE A 258 -4.11 -13.42 8.16
CA PHE A 258 -4.46 -13.75 6.79
C PHE A 258 -5.98 -13.70 6.55
N THR A 259 -6.75 -14.37 7.42
CA THR A 259 -8.22 -14.39 7.33
C THR A 259 -8.82 -13.00 7.57
N SER A 260 -8.31 -12.27 8.57
CA SER A 260 -8.79 -10.92 8.91
C SER A 260 -8.63 -9.90 7.79
N LEU A 261 -7.54 -9.99 7.02
CA LEU A 261 -7.27 -9.08 5.91
C LEU A 261 -7.95 -9.52 4.60
N LEU A 262 -7.77 -10.80 4.21
CA LEU A 262 -8.08 -11.25 2.86
C LEU A 262 -9.45 -11.96 2.74
N TYR A 263 -9.98 -12.47 3.84
CA TYR A 263 -11.27 -13.17 3.90
C TYR A 263 -12.28 -12.46 4.82
N SER A 264 -12.15 -11.14 4.95
CA SER A 264 -13.17 -10.30 5.60
C SER A 264 -14.45 -10.24 4.75
N SER A 265 -15.44 -9.46 5.20
CA SER A 265 -16.69 -9.24 4.44
C SER A 265 -16.50 -8.55 3.08
N GLN A 266 -15.34 -7.94 2.86
CA GLN A 266 -14.99 -7.22 1.63
C GLN A 266 -13.92 -8.01 0.86
N PRO A 267 -14.19 -8.50 -0.37
CA PRO A 267 -13.21 -9.22 -1.16
C PRO A 267 -12.03 -8.31 -1.56
N VAL A 268 -10.82 -8.88 -1.57
CA VAL A 268 -9.63 -8.21 -2.11
C VAL A 268 -9.39 -8.69 -3.54
N HIS A 269 -9.51 -7.79 -4.49
CA HIS A 269 -9.28 -8.02 -5.92
C HIS A 269 -7.81 -7.81 -6.25
N THR A 270 -7.30 -8.58 -7.20
CA THR A 270 -5.95 -8.42 -7.76
C THR A 270 -5.90 -8.97 -9.17
N LYS A 271 -4.90 -8.58 -9.94
CA LYS A 271 -4.70 -9.05 -11.32
C LYS A 271 -4.58 -10.57 -11.38
N ILE A 272 -5.50 -11.19 -12.09
CA ILE A 272 -5.48 -12.64 -12.36
C ILE A 272 -4.37 -12.95 -13.37
N LYS A 273 -3.63 -14.02 -13.11
CA LYS A 273 -2.66 -14.58 -14.04
C LYS A 273 -2.89 -16.08 -14.18
N ASN A 274 -3.07 -16.50 -15.41
CA ASN A 274 -3.20 -17.91 -15.75
C ASN A 274 -1.80 -18.52 -15.86
N GLU A 275 -1.33 -19.10 -14.77
CA GLU A 275 -0.03 -19.75 -14.66
C GLU A 275 -0.20 -21.24 -14.35
N VAL A 276 0.82 -22.04 -14.65
CA VAL A 276 0.85 -23.47 -14.31
C VAL A 276 0.89 -23.67 -12.79
N PRO A 277 0.43 -24.81 -12.26
CA PRO A 277 0.60 -25.13 -10.84
C PRO A 277 2.07 -25.17 -10.43
N THR A 278 2.33 -24.93 -9.15
CA THR A 278 3.66 -25.09 -8.56
C THR A 278 4.07 -26.56 -8.55
N TYR A 279 5.30 -26.83 -8.98
CA TYR A 279 5.91 -28.16 -8.95
C TYR A 279 6.73 -28.35 -7.67
N PHE A 280 6.56 -29.49 -7.04
CA PHE A 280 7.36 -29.94 -5.89
C PHE A 280 8.11 -31.22 -6.28
N SER A 281 9.41 -31.24 -6.06
CA SER A 281 10.17 -32.49 -6.20
C SER A 281 9.87 -33.42 -5.01
N LYS A 282 10.16 -34.70 -5.18
CA LYS A 282 9.98 -35.69 -4.09
C LYS A 282 10.87 -35.42 -2.86
N ASP A 283 11.97 -34.72 -3.07
CA ASP A 283 12.98 -34.44 -2.04
C ASP A 283 12.80 -33.02 -1.44
N SER A 284 11.81 -32.24 -1.93
CA SER A 284 11.51 -30.92 -1.40
C SER A 284 10.82 -31.01 -0.04
N ASN A 285 11.12 -30.05 0.83
CA ASN A 285 10.47 -29.91 2.12
C ASN A 285 9.91 -28.50 2.30
N VAL A 286 8.61 -28.38 2.49
CA VAL A 286 7.94 -27.07 2.63
C VAL A 286 7.14 -27.06 3.93
N VAL A 287 7.48 -26.13 4.82
CA VAL A 287 6.87 -25.99 6.14
C VAL A 287 6.43 -24.56 6.37
N ASN A 288 5.20 -24.34 6.85
CA ASN A 288 4.64 -23.05 7.23
C ASN A 288 4.94 -21.92 6.20
N SER A 289 4.67 -22.17 4.91
CA SER A 289 5.04 -21.25 3.85
C SER A 289 3.91 -21.09 2.83
N GLN A 290 3.85 -19.94 2.19
CA GLN A 290 2.90 -19.67 1.11
C GLN A 290 3.65 -19.58 -0.22
N LEU A 291 3.05 -20.15 -1.26
CA LEU A 291 3.63 -20.19 -2.59
C LEU A 291 2.65 -19.69 -3.64
N GLY A 292 3.12 -18.82 -4.53
CA GLY A 292 2.41 -18.44 -5.74
C GLY A 292 2.43 -19.57 -6.80
N SER A 293 1.66 -19.41 -7.87
CA SER A 293 1.63 -20.34 -8.99
C SER A 293 2.94 -20.38 -9.79
N GLY A 294 3.20 -21.48 -10.49
CA GLY A 294 4.33 -21.63 -11.40
C GLY A 294 5.71 -21.75 -10.75
N CYS A 295 5.78 -21.93 -9.43
CA CYS A 295 7.05 -22.15 -8.74
C CYS A 295 7.62 -23.54 -9.01
N ILE A 296 8.94 -23.68 -8.89
CA ILE A 296 9.66 -24.95 -8.89
C ILE A 296 10.39 -25.07 -7.56
N ILE A 297 10.00 -26.05 -6.75
CA ILE A 297 10.57 -26.27 -5.41
C ILE A 297 11.24 -27.65 -5.38
N GLU A 298 12.56 -27.63 -5.29
CA GLU A 298 13.41 -28.83 -5.19
C GLU A 298 14.22 -28.86 -3.89
N GLY A 299 14.30 -27.71 -3.19
CA GLY A 299 14.99 -27.52 -1.91
C GLY A 299 14.05 -27.44 -0.73
N GLU A 300 14.54 -26.84 0.35
CA GLU A 300 13.81 -26.63 1.61
C GLU A 300 13.26 -25.20 1.68
N VAL A 301 12.00 -25.05 2.08
CA VAL A 301 11.34 -23.75 2.27
C VAL A 301 10.62 -23.80 3.62
N LYS A 302 10.95 -22.88 4.50
CA LYS A 302 10.37 -22.81 5.83
C LYS A 302 10.02 -21.35 6.18
N ASP A 303 8.85 -21.15 6.80
CA ASP A 303 8.40 -19.85 7.29
C ASP A 303 8.59 -18.73 6.24
N SER A 304 8.22 -18.97 4.98
CA SER A 304 8.60 -18.09 3.86
C SER A 304 7.46 -17.84 2.88
N LEU A 305 7.53 -16.73 2.16
CA LEU A 305 6.59 -16.36 1.12
C LEU A 305 7.29 -16.37 -0.24
N ILE A 306 6.88 -17.28 -1.12
CA ILE A 306 7.48 -17.48 -2.44
C ILE A 306 6.51 -17.02 -3.51
N SER A 307 6.81 -15.91 -4.17
CA SER A 307 5.97 -15.38 -5.25
C SER A 307 6.11 -16.16 -6.54
N ARG A 308 5.16 -15.96 -7.43
CA ARG A 308 4.97 -16.66 -8.70
C ARG A 308 6.23 -16.88 -9.53
N GLY A 309 6.35 -18.07 -10.13
CA GLY A 309 7.41 -18.41 -11.08
C GLY A 309 8.82 -18.46 -10.49
N SER A 310 8.95 -18.38 -9.18
CA SER A 310 10.24 -18.45 -8.48
C SER A 310 10.73 -19.89 -8.39
N LYS A 311 12.04 -20.05 -8.25
CA LYS A 311 12.69 -21.37 -8.20
C LYS A 311 13.56 -21.49 -6.96
N VAL A 312 13.38 -22.58 -6.21
CA VAL A 312 14.26 -23.00 -5.10
C VAL A 312 14.82 -24.37 -5.51
N LEU A 313 16.08 -24.39 -5.95
CA LEU A 313 16.68 -25.55 -6.56
C LEU A 313 17.25 -26.51 -5.52
N LYS A 314 17.78 -27.65 -5.98
CA LYS A 314 18.20 -28.77 -5.13
C LYS A 314 19.26 -28.33 -4.09
N GLY A 315 19.05 -28.75 -2.85
CA GLY A 315 19.93 -28.42 -1.71
C GLY A 315 19.82 -26.98 -1.21
N ALA A 316 19.08 -26.11 -1.91
CA ALA A 316 18.87 -24.74 -1.43
C ALA A 316 17.97 -24.73 -0.20
N GLN A 317 18.25 -23.79 0.71
CA GLN A 317 17.51 -23.58 1.96
C GLN A 317 16.97 -22.13 1.99
N VAL A 318 15.66 -21.98 2.17
CA VAL A 318 15.00 -20.68 2.28
C VAL A 318 14.22 -20.67 3.58
N GLU A 319 14.58 -19.79 4.52
CA GLU A 319 13.96 -19.66 5.83
C GLU A 319 13.66 -18.20 6.15
N SER A 320 12.44 -17.93 6.63
CA SER A 320 12.01 -16.59 7.02
C SER A 320 12.31 -15.54 5.92
N ALA A 321 11.95 -15.84 4.66
CA ALA A 321 12.32 -15.02 3.52
C ALA A 321 11.12 -14.69 2.62
N LEU A 322 11.23 -13.54 1.96
CA LEU A 322 10.32 -13.09 0.90
C LEU A 322 11.04 -13.26 -0.44
N ILE A 323 10.58 -14.19 -1.28
CA ILE A 323 11.14 -14.40 -2.62
C ILE A 323 10.14 -13.87 -3.64
N PHE A 324 10.47 -12.78 -4.34
CA PHE A 324 9.55 -12.18 -5.29
C PHE A 324 9.63 -12.81 -6.68
N THR A 325 8.62 -12.52 -7.48
CA THR A 325 8.31 -13.13 -8.77
C THR A 325 9.53 -13.38 -9.65
N SER A 326 9.65 -14.63 -10.16
CA SER A 326 10.67 -15.09 -11.12
C SER A 326 12.10 -15.04 -10.59
N SER A 327 12.31 -14.96 -9.29
CA SER A 327 13.64 -15.05 -8.68
C SER A 327 14.09 -16.50 -8.54
N LYS A 328 15.41 -16.71 -8.48
CA LYS A 328 16.01 -18.04 -8.46
C LYS A 328 16.99 -18.15 -7.31
N VAL A 329 16.76 -19.11 -6.43
CA VAL A 329 17.72 -19.57 -5.41
C VAL A 329 18.31 -20.85 -5.95
N LYS A 330 19.58 -20.82 -6.39
CA LYS A 330 20.24 -21.95 -7.04
C LYS A 330 20.69 -23.02 -6.04
N ASN A 331 21.34 -24.07 -6.57
CA ASN A 331 21.68 -25.24 -5.77
C ASN A 331 22.55 -24.89 -4.56
N ASP A 332 22.24 -25.50 -3.43
CA ASP A 332 22.98 -25.39 -2.16
C ASP A 332 23.10 -23.95 -1.61
N ALA A 333 22.39 -22.97 -2.19
CA ALA A 333 22.35 -21.60 -1.68
C ALA A 333 21.47 -21.51 -0.42
N VAL A 334 21.81 -20.60 0.49
CA VAL A 334 21.11 -20.37 1.75
C VAL A 334 20.55 -18.96 1.79
N VAL A 335 19.26 -18.82 2.04
CA VAL A 335 18.59 -17.51 2.17
C VAL A 335 17.82 -17.47 3.47
N LYS A 336 18.22 -16.59 4.40
CA LYS A 336 17.56 -16.42 5.71
C LYS A 336 17.32 -14.96 6.03
N TYR A 337 16.13 -14.63 6.54
CA TYR A 337 15.73 -13.27 6.91
C TYR A 337 16.07 -12.27 5.80
N ALA A 338 15.54 -12.51 4.60
CA ALA A 338 15.88 -11.72 3.44
C ALA A 338 14.67 -11.43 2.54
N ILE A 339 14.78 -10.37 1.77
CA ILE A 339 13.85 -10.02 0.69
C ILE A 339 14.62 -10.11 -0.62
N ILE A 340 14.32 -11.13 -1.41
CA ILE A 340 14.90 -11.31 -2.75
C ILE A 340 13.94 -10.73 -3.77
N ASP A 341 14.29 -9.58 -4.34
CA ASP A 341 13.40 -8.86 -5.22
C ASP A 341 13.29 -9.53 -6.61
N LYS A 342 12.31 -9.11 -7.39
CA LYS A 342 11.88 -9.69 -8.68
C LYS A 342 13.05 -9.93 -9.63
N ASN A 343 13.10 -11.12 -10.26
CA ASN A 343 14.11 -11.55 -11.23
C ASN A 343 15.55 -11.60 -10.68
N ALA A 344 15.74 -11.59 -9.37
CA ALA A 344 17.07 -11.76 -8.78
C ALA A 344 17.51 -13.23 -8.83
N VAL A 345 18.81 -13.46 -8.92
CA VAL A 345 19.43 -14.78 -8.98
C VAL A 345 20.47 -14.87 -7.87
N ILE A 346 20.29 -15.85 -6.97
CA ILE A 346 21.29 -16.21 -5.97
C ILE A 346 22.04 -17.43 -6.53
N GLU A 347 23.33 -17.29 -6.74
CA GLU A 347 24.18 -18.32 -7.35
C GLU A 347 24.40 -19.53 -6.42
N ASN A 348 24.96 -20.60 -6.98
CA ASN A 348 25.15 -21.85 -6.25
C ASN A 348 26.01 -21.66 -5.00
N GLY A 349 25.54 -22.18 -3.86
CA GLY A 349 26.26 -22.15 -2.59
C GLY A 349 26.36 -20.79 -1.89
N VAL A 350 25.83 -19.73 -2.50
CA VAL A 350 25.85 -18.37 -1.92
C VAL A 350 24.93 -18.28 -0.71
N GLN A 351 25.37 -17.56 0.31
CA GLN A 351 24.62 -17.31 1.54
C GLN A 351 24.12 -15.87 1.62
N ILE A 352 22.82 -15.70 1.79
CA ILE A 352 22.17 -14.42 2.05
C ILE A 352 21.54 -14.52 3.44
N ILE A 353 22.14 -13.86 4.43
CA ILE A 353 21.73 -14.00 5.83
C ILE A 353 21.56 -12.63 6.47
N GLY A 354 20.34 -12.32 6.86
CA GLY A 354 19.98 -11.18 7.70
C GLY A 354 19.49 -11.60 9.08
N THR A 355 18.80 -10.69 9.73
CA THR A 355 18.11 -10.94 11.02
C THR A 355 16.63 -10.53 10.91
N ALA A 356 15.80 -10.96 11.85
CA ALA A 356 14.40 -10.54 11.91
C ALA A 356 14.26 -9.02 12.04
N GLU A 357 15.20 -8.35 12.75
CA GLU A 357 15.18 -6.89 12.92
C GLU A 357 15.77 -6.15 11.72
N LYS A 358 16.68 -6.79 10.99
CA LYS A 358 17.32 -6.19 9.81
C LYS A 358 17.39 -7.22 8.67
N PRO A 359 16.30 -7.43 7.93
CA PRO A 359 16.29 -8.34 6.79
C PRO A 359 17.16 -7.77 5.65
N VAL A 360 17.98 -8.64 5.06
CA VAL A 360 18.80 -8.29 3.89
C VAL A 360 17.91 -8.10 2.67
N VAL A 361 18.17 -7.08 1.87
CA VAL A 361 17.44 -6.84 0.61
C VAL A 361 18.35 -7.02 -0.59
N ILE A 362 18.01 -7.97 -1.45
CA ILE A 362 18.64 -8.14 -2.77
C ILE A 362 17.81 -7.43 -3.82
N PRO A 363 18.35 -6.41 -4.50
CA PRO A 363 17.60 -5.59 -5.46
C PRO A 363 17.09 -6.37 -6.68
N LYS A 364 16.08 -5.81 -7.34
CA LYS A 364 15.49 -6.36 -8.56
C LYS A 364 16.53 -6.61 -9.65
N GLY A 365 16.53 -7.84 -10.21
CA GLY A 365 17.38 -8.22 -11.33
C GLY A 365 18.85 -8.46 -10.98
N SER A 366 19.22 -8.42 -9.71
CA SER A 366 20.61 -8.69 -9.27
C SER A 366 20.99 -10.15 -9.50
N VAL A 367 22.26 -10.36 -9.81
CA VAL A 367 22.89 -11.69 -9.79
C VAL A 367 23.94 -11.64 -8.67
N VAL A 368 23.71 -12.43 -7.63
CA VAL A 368 24.57 -12.45 -6.43
C VAL A 368 25.47 -13.68 -6.49
N THR A 369 26.78 -13.43 -6.52
CA THR A 369 27.82 -14.45 -6.66
C THR A 369 28.67 -14.64 -5.40
N GLU A 370 28.50 -13.74 -4.42
CA GLU A 370 29.25 -13.72 -3.16
C GLU A 370 28.28 -13.65 -1.98
N ASP A 371 28.71 -14.12 -0.82
CA ASP A 371 27.90 -14.10 0.39
C ASP A 371 27.56 -12.68 0.83
N VAL A 372 26.32 -12.48 1.26
CA VAL A 372 25.84 -11.25 1.87
C VAL A 372 25.29 -11.57 3.26
N ILE A 373 26.07 -11.23 4.29
CA ILE A 373 25.73 -11.53 5.68
C ILE A 373 25.69 -10.24 6.48
N GLU A 374 24.50 -9.91 6.99
CA GLU A 374 24.25 -8.79 7.89
C GLU A 374 23.73 -9.32 9.22
N LEU A 375 24.54 -9.21 10.29
CA LEU A 375 24.22 -9.69 11.63
C LEU A 375 23.85 -8.55 12.57
#